data_dbb1a0917893f019e0e9cd859d241f7e
#
_entry.id   dbb1a0917893f019e0e9cd859d241f7e
#
_cell.length_a   1.000
_cell.length_b   1.000
_cell.length_c   1.000
_cell.angle_alpha   90.00
_cell.angle_beta   90.00
_cell.angle_gamma   90.00
#
_symmetry.space_group_name_H-M   'P 1'
#
loop_
_entity.id
_entity.type
_entity.pdbx_description
1 polymer ?
#
loop_
_entity_poly.entity_id
_entity_poly.type
_entity_poly.pdbx_seq_one_letter_code
_entity_poly.pdbx_strand_id
1 'polypeptide(L)'
;MSTKKLLLIAFGSLLWGMLPASAGEFPDSWTWDSKPEQRASHAALEGKPMPAFHVSDWINGGITAADIKGKVIVVDLYATWCGPCMRAIPHNNELLKKYKDKGLIIIGVCTSSHGQEKFVANAQEHGMQYPAARDPELKTEKAWEVHYYPTYAIIDRKGIIRAIGLQPQYVETVVQKLLAEPAP
;
A
#
# COMPACT_ATOMS: atom_id res chain seq x y z
N MET A 1 11.70 63.12 33.00
CA MET A 1 12.29 62.28 31.93
C MET A 1 11.98 60.83 32.28
N SER A 2 11.00 60.23 31.62
CA SER A 2 10.53 58.85 31.91
C SER A 2 10.77 57.98 30.67
N THR A 3 11.74 57.09 30.76
CA THR A 3 12.12 56.18 29.71
C THR A 3 11.21 54.94 29.75
N LYS A 4 10.25 54.86 28.81
CA LYS A 4 9.42 53.65 28.60
C LYS A 4 10.27 52.59 27.90
N LYS A 5 10.58 51.47 28.59
CA LYS A 5 11.16 50.29 28.00
C LYS A 5 10.10 49.53 27.21
N LEU A 6 10.30 49.43 25.87
CA LEU A 6 9.46 48.65 24.97
C LEU A 6 9.92 47.20 25.04
N LEU A 7 9.03 46.33 25.54
CA LEU A 7 9.26 44.89 25.58
C LEU A 7 8.83 44.28 24.24
N LEU A 8 9.81 43.90 23.39
CA LEU A 8 9.55 43.13 22.17
C LEU A 8 9.31 41.66 22.54
N ILE A 9 8.07 41.23 22.43
CA ILE A 9 7.71 39.83 22.53
C ILE A 9 7.92 39.21 21.13
N ALA A 10 8.98 38.44 20.96
CA ALA A 10 9.20 37.66 19.76
C ALA A 10 8.24 36.47 19.76
N PHE A 11 7.24 36.52 18.89
CA PHE A 11 6.42 35.36 18.56
C PHE A 11 7.25 34.39 17.69
N GLY A 12 7.83 33.39 18.34
CA GLY A 12 8.46 32.27 17.66
C GLY A 12 7.39 31.42 17.03
N SER A 13 7.18 31.57 15.72
CA SER A 13 6.37 30.64 14.92
C SER A 13 7.07 29.30 14.88
N LEU A 14 6.61 28.33 15.68
CA LEU A 14 6.96 26.91 15.50
C LEU A 14 6.36 26.46 14.14
N LEU A 15 7.14 26.59 13.08
CA LEU A 15 6.95 25.84 11.86
C LEU A 15 7.18 24.35 12.21
N TRP A 16 6.10 23.65 12.51
CA TRP A 16 6.09 22.20 12.55
C TRP A 16 6.31 21.74 11.10
N GLY A 17 7.56 21.58 10.74
CA GLY A 17 7.95 21.03 9.43
C GLY A 17 7.34 19.64 9.29
N MET A 18 6.39 19.50 8.39
CA MET A 18 6.04 18.21 7.83
C MET A 18 7.31 17.68 7.14
N LEU A 19 8.06 16.83 7.87
CA LEU A 19 9.11 16.04 7.24
C LEU A 19 8.41 15.19 6.16
N PRO A 20 8.88 15.24 4.91
CA PRO A 20 8.39 14.32 3.88
C PRO A 20 8.60 12.89 4.42
N ALA A 21 7.60 12.03 4.29
CA ALA A 21 7.78 10.61 4.52
C ALA A 21 8.98 10.18 3.66
N SER A 22 10.09 9.77 4.30
CA SER A 22 11.33 9.51 3.57
C SER A 22 11.16 8.28 2.70
N ALA A 23 11.40 8.42 1.39
CA ALA A 23 11.70 7.29 0.53
C ALA A 23 12.83 6.49 1.21
N GLY A 24 12.64 5.16 1.34
CA GLY A 24 13.65 4.31 1.98
C GLY A 24 13.51 4.12 3.49
N GLU A 25 12.30 4.26 4.05
CA GLU A 25 12.06 3.96 5.48
C GLU A 25 12.32 2.49 5.84
N PHE A 26 12.15 1.59 4.88
CA PHE A 26 12.36 0.15 5.06
C PHE A 26 13.56 -0.32 4.23
N PRO A 27 14.27 -1.38 4.68
CA PRO A 27 15.46 -1.86 3.97
C PRO A 27 15.13 -2.33 2.54
N ASP A 28 15.93 -1.95 1.55
CA ASP A 28 15.80 -2.42 0.16
C ASP A 28 15.88 -3.96 0.07
N SER A 29 16.61 -4.62 0.98
CA SER A 29 16.67 -6.08 1.07
C SER A 29 15.33 -6.76 1.39
N TRP A 30 14.32 -5.99 1.79
CA TRP A 30 12.96 -6.48 2.01
C TRP A 30 12.12 -6.53 0.74
N THR A 31 12.62 -5.97 -0.36
CA THR A 31 11.94 -6.01 -1.67
C THR A 31 12.42 -7.17 -2.53
N TRP A 32 11.64 -7.52 -3.53
CA TRP A 32 12.04 -8.44 -4.60
C TRP A 32 12.62 -7.71 -5.81
N ASP A 33 12.88 -6.44 -5.72
CA ASP A 33 13.51 -5.66 -6.77
C ASP A 33 14.91 -6.21 -7.07
N SER A 34 15.02 -7.03 -8.10
CA SER A 34 16.25 -7.72 -8.46
C SER A 34 17.18 -6.88 -9.35
N LYS A 35 16.65 -5.78 -9.88
CA LYS A 35 17.35 -4.86 -10.77
C LYS A 35 17.29 -3.43 -10.25
N PRO A 36 18.38 -2.64 -10.41
CA PRO A 36 18.40 -1.24 -9.95
C PRO A 36 17.25 -0.38 -10.49
N GLU A 37 16.85 -0.59 -11.76
CA GLU A 37 15.75 0.16 -12.38
C GLU A 37 14.39 -0.17 -11.77
N GLN A 38 14.14 -1.42 -11.33
CA GLN A 38 12.92 -1.80 -10.62
C GLN A 38 12.86 -1.11 -9.26
N ARG A 39 13.96 -1.16 -8.49
CA ARG A 39 14.02 -0.46 -7.21
C ARG A 39 13.85 1.05 -7.38
N ALA A 40 14.47 1.65 -8.41
CA ALA A 40 14.37 3.08 -8.68
C ALA A 40 12.93 3.51 -9.01
N SER A 41 12.19 2.72 -9.81
CA SER A 41 10.79 3.02 -10.13
C SER A 41 9.88 2.88 -8.89
N HIS A 42 10.05 1.84 -8.07
CA HIS A 42 9.32 1.68 -6.82
C HIS A 42 9.67 2.80 -5.82
N ALA A 43 10.95 3.11 -5.63
CA ALA A 43 11.39 4.21 -4.76
C ALA A 43 10.81 5.57 -5.21
N ALA A 44 10.59 5.75 -6.51
CA ALA A 44 9.96 6.95 -7.03
C ALA A 44 8.47 7.07 -6.66
N LEU A 45 7.80 5.98 -6.30
CA LEU A 45 6.43 5.97 -5.80
C LEU A 45 6.35 6.14 -4.27
N GLU A 46 7.36 5.70 -3.53
CA GLU A 46 7.41 5.83 -2.07
C GLU A 46 7.38 7.30 -1.64
N GLY A 47 6.66 7.59 -0.57
CA GLY A 47 6.44 8.95 -0.08
C GLY A 47 5.41 9.76 -0.88
N LYS A 48 4.82 9.20 -1.93
CA LYS A 48 3.78 9.85 -2.74
C LYS A 48 2.40 9.27 -2.44
N PRO A 49 1.32 10.02 -2.76
CA PRO A 49 -0.04 9.48 -2.75
C PRO A 49 -0.13 8.23 -3.64
N MET A 50 -0.86 7.22 -3.18
CA MET A 50 -1.07 6.01 -3.97
C MET A 50 -1.74 6.33 -5.31
N PRO A 51 -1.33 5.70 -6.42
CA PRO A 51 -2.00 5.82 -7.70
C PRO A 51 -3.45 5.31 -7.63
N ALA A 52 -4.31 5.86 -8.50
CA ALA A 52 -5.68 5.37 -8.62
C ALA A 52 -5.72 3.92 -9.12
N PHE A 53 -6.75 3.19 -8.68
CA PHE A 53 -7.08 1.88 -9.23
C PHE A 53 -7.96 2.04 -10.47
N HIS A 54 -7.56 1.44 -11.58
CA HIS A 54 -8.34 1.32 -12.83
C HIS A 54 -8.79 -0.13 -12.98
N VAL A 55 -9.82 -0.51 -12.23
CA VAL A 55 -10.22 -1.91 -12.06
C VAL A 55 -11.72 -2.12 -12.29
N SER A 56 -12.08 -3.36 -12.57
CA SER A 56 -13.46 -3.83 -12.73
C SER A 56 -13.68 -5.18 -12.04
N ASP A 57 -14.92 -5.66 -12.07
CA ASP A 57 -15.30 -7.00 -11.64
C ASP A 57 -14.89 -7.35 -10.21
N TRP A 58 -15.24 -6.48 -9.28
CA TRP A 58 -14.97 -6.69 -7.87
C TRP A 58 -15.61 -7.97 -7.33
N ILE A 59 -14.85 -8.69 -6.50
CA ILE A 59 -15.31 -9.81 -5.67
C ILE A 59 -15.09 -9.49 -4.19
N ASN A 60 -15.80 -10.19 -3.32
CA ASN A 60 -15.75 -10.03 -1.86
C ASN A 60 -16.08 -8.58 -1.39
N GLY A 61 -16.88 -7.86 -2.16
CA GLY A 61 -17.21 -6.45 -1.95
C GLY A 61 -16.29 -5.49 -2.70
N GLY A 62 -16.84 -4.38 -3.17
CA GLY A 62 -16.05 -3.30 -3.77
C GLY A 62 -15.47 -2.37 -2.71
N ILE A 63 -14.45 -1.61 -3.09
CA ILE A 63 -13.81 -0.62 -2.23
C ILE A 63 -14.09 0.78 -2.76
N THR A 64 -14.56 1.67 -1.88
CA THR A 64 -14.76 3.09 -2.17
C THR A 64 -13.68 3.95 -1.49
N ALA A 65 -13.58 5.21 -1.90
CA ALA A 65 -12.66 6.15 -1.25
C ALA A 65 -12.98 6.35 0.26
N ALA A 66 -14.25 6.19 0.65
CA ALA A 66 -14.64 6.28 2.06
C ALA A 66 -14.13 5.10 2.89
N ASP A 67 -14.10 3.90 2.32
CA ASP A 67 -13.66 2.68 3.00
C ASP A 67 -12.17 2.71 3.36
N ILE A 68 -11.36 3.36 2.52
CA ILE A 68 -9.89 3.41 2.68
C ILE A 68 -9.41 4.63 3.49
N LYS A 69 -10.27 5.62 3.70
CA LYS A 69 -9.89 6.85 4.41
C LYS A 69 -9.46 6.54 5.85
N GLY A 70 -8.25 6.95 6.21
CA GLY A 70 -7.69 6.75 7.55
C GLY A 70 -7.30 5.30 7.87
N LYS A 71 -7.23 4.43 6.87
CA LYS A 71 -6.84 3.02 7.01
C LYS A 71 -5.40 2.79 6.57
N VAL A 72 -4.76 1.79 7.15
CA VAL A 72 -3.56 1.20 6.59
C VAL A 72 -4.00 0.21 5.52
N ILE A 73 -3.41 0.28 4.32
CA ILE A 73 -3.84 -0.53 3.19
C ILE A 73 -2.67 -1.40 2.73
N VAL A 74 -2.93 -2.69 2.57
CA VAL A 74 -2.07 -3.61 1.82
C VAL A 74 -2.66 -3.78 0.44
N VAL A 75 -1.91 -3.47 -0.60
CA VAL A 75 -2.26 -3.78 -1.98
C VAL A 75 -1.45 -4.99 -2.43
N ASP A 76 -2.16 -6.06 -2.81
CA ASP A 76 -1.62 -7.31 -3.34
C ASP A 76 -1.84 -7.31 -4.86
N LEU A 77 -0.81 -6.91 -5.61
CA LEU A 77 -0.81 -6.93 -7.07
C LEU A 77 -0.33 -8.30 -7.52
N TYR A 78 -1.23 -9.08 -8.14
CA TYR A 78 -1.00 -10.50 -8.40
C TYR A 78 -1.47 -10.97 -9.78
N ALA A 79 -1.12 -12.20 -10.12
CA ALA A 79 -1.59 -12.89 -11.32
C ALA A 79 -2.19 -14.26 -10.96
N THR A 80 -3.21 -14.70 -11.68
CA THR A 80 -3.90 -15.99 -11.44
C THR A 80 -3.00 -17.21 -11.65
N TRP A 81 -1.99 -17.11 -12.48
CA TRP A 81 -1.00 -18.16 -12.76
C TRP A 81 0.21 -18.13 -11.81
N CYS A 82 0.30 -17.14 -10.92
CA CYS A 82 1.43 -16.96 -10.03
C CYS A 82 1.32 -17.86 -8.80
N GLY A 83 2.05 -18.96 -8.78
CA GLY A 83 2.04 -19.89 -7.65
C GLY A 83 2.38 -19.28 -6.28
N PRO A 84 3.42 -18.43 -6.16
CA PRO A 84 3.68 -17.70 -4.90
C PRO A 84 2.52 -16.82 -4.47
N CYS A 85 1.81 -16.16 -5.40
CA CYS A 85 0.63 -15.34 -5.09
C CYS A 85 -0.48 -16.19 -4.47
N MET A 86 -0.77 -17.34 -5.08
CA MET A 86 -1.81 -18.25 -4.57
C MET A 86 -1.49 -18.75 -3.16
N ARG A 87 -0.23 -19.07 -2.89
CA ARG A 87 0.21 -19.48 -1.55
C ARG A 87 0.13 -18.36 -0.51
N ALA A 88 0.15 -17.11 -0.93
CA ALA A 88 0.05 -15.95 -0.04
C ALA A 88 -1.39 -15.63 0.40
N ILE A 89 -2.41 -16.07 -0.35
CA ILE A 89 -3.83 -15.79 -0.05
C ILE A 89 -4.24 -16.18 1.38
N PRO A 90 -3.97 -17.40 1.88
CA PRO A 90 -4.30 -17.75 3.26
C PRO A 90 -3.61 -16.84 4.29
N HIS A 91 -2.35 -16.48 4.05
CA HIS A 91 -1.63 -15.55 4.93
C HIS A 91 -2.26 -14.15 4.94
N ASN A 92 -2.65 -13.64 3.77
CA ASN A 92 -3.35 -12.35 3.66
C ASN A 92 -4.72 -12.38 4.37
N ASN A 93 -5.45 -13.50 4.29
CA ASN A 93 -6.71 -13.67 5.04
C ASN A 93 -6.48 -13.58 6.55
N GLU A 94 -5.46 -14.28 7.08
CA GLU A 94 -5.13 -14.24 8.51
C GLU A 94 -4.64 -12.84 8.93
N LEU A 95 -3.85 -12.18 8.09
CA LEU A 95 -3.41 -10.81 8.33
C LEU A 95 -4.61 -9.85 8.44
N LEU A 96 -5.55 -9.93 7.48
CA LEU A 96 -6.77 -9.13 7.54
C LEU A 96 -7.58 -9.43 8.79
N LYS A 97 -7.83 -10.69 9.11
CA LYS A 97 -8.56 -11.11 10.30
C LYS A 97 -7.95 -10.56 11.59
N LYS A 98 -6.61 -10.55 11.68
CA LYS A 98 -5.86 -10.08 12.86
C LYS A 98 -5.91 -8.57 13.06
N TYR A 99 -5.98 -7.80 11.96
CA TYR A 99 -5.78 -6.34 12.02
C TYR A 99 -6.94 -5.49 11.46
N LYS A 100 -8.01 -6.07 10.91
CA LYS A 100 -9.15 -5.30 10.36
C LYS A 100 -9.76 -4.34 11.39
N ASP A 101 -9.92 -4.80 12.63
CA ASP A 101 -10.49 -3.99 13.71
C ASP A 101 -9.53 -2.91 14.22
N LYS A 102 -8.24 -2.98 13.83
CA LYS A 102 -7.21 -1.96 14.07
C LYS A 102 -7.05 -0.99 12.88
N GLY A 103 -7.87 -1.18 11.83
CA GLY A 103 -7.89 -0.30 10.68
C GLY A 103 -7.05 -0.76 9.49
N LEU A 104 -6.79 -2.08 9.36
CA LEU A 104 -6.19 -2.65 8.16
C LEU A 104 -7.26 -2.96 7.12
N ILE A 105 -6.94 -2.68 5.86
CA ILE A 105 -7.65 -3.18 4.67
C ILE A 105 -6.63 -3.88 3.77
N ILE A 106 -7.05 -4.97 3.13
CA ILE A 106 -6.29 -5.62 2.06
C ILE A 106 -7.09 -5.51 0.77
N ILE A 107 -6.43 -5.17 -0.33
CA ILE A 107 -7.03 -5.05 -1.67
C ILE A 107 -6.19 -5.89 -2.62
N GLY A 108 -6.79 -6.91 -3.21
CA GLY A 108 -6.17 -7.68 -4.28
C GLY A 108 -6.44 -7.05 -5.65
N VAL A 109 -5.44 -6.96 -6.50
CA VAL A 109 -5.62 -6.54 -7.90
C VAL A 109 -4.93 -7.52 -8.83
N CYS A 110 -5.72 -8.21 -9.64
CA CYS A 110 -5.21 -9.08 -10.69
C CYS A 110 -4.80 -8.22 -11.89
N THR A 111 -3.50 -7.99 -12.07
CA THR A 111 -2.96 -7.04 -13.06
C THR A 111 -2.23 -7.70 -14.23
N SER A 112 -2.22 -9.02 -14.35
CA SER A 112 -1.54 -9.73 -15.43
C SER A 112 -2.24 -9.53 -16.78
N SER A 113 -1.47 -9.42 -17.85
CA SER A 113 -1.99 -9.33 -19.24
C SER A 113 -2.70 -10.60 -19.72
N HIS A 114 -2.56 -11.72 -19.01
CA HIS A 114 -3.20 -13.00 -19.35
C HIS A 114 -3.65 -13.73 -18.08
N GLY A 115 -4.64 -14.62 -18.24
CA GLY A 115 -5.21 -15.39 -17.13
C GLY A 115 -6.26 -14.64 -16.30
N GLN A 116 -6.58 -13.37 -16.61
CA GLN A 116 -7.59 -12.60 -15.88
C GLN A 116 -9.00 -13.18 -16.03
N GLU A 117 -9.29 -13.94 -17.10
CA GLU A 117 -10.55 -14.65 -17.29
C GLU A 117 -10.82 -15.71 -16.20
N LYS A 118 -9.75 -16.17 -15.52
CA LYS A 118 -9.84 -17.12 -14.41
C LYS A 118 -9.92 -16.46 -13.04
N PHE A 119 -9.94 -15.13 -12.99
CA PHE A 119 -9.83 -14.34 -11.75
C PHE A 119 -10.82 -14.80 -10.65
N VAL A 120 -12.11 -14.89 -10.97
CA VAL A 120 -13.17 -15.27 -10.00
C VAL A 120 -12.98 -16.71 -9.53
N ALA A 121 -12.82 -17.65 -10.47
CA ALA A 121 -12.63 -19.06 -10.16
C ALA A 121 -11.38 -19.30 -9.31
N ASN A 122 -10.28 -18.64 -9.67
CA ASN A 122 -9.01 -18.73 -8.96
C ASN A 122 -9.11 -18.18 -7.52
N ALA A 123 -9.75 -17.03 -7.32
CA ALA A 123 -9.95 -16.46 -5.99
C ALA A 123 -10.82 -17.38 -5.10
N GLN A 124 -11.86 -18.02 -5.67
CA GLN A 124 -12.70 -18.98 -4.96
C GLN A 124 -11.93 -20.26 -4.61
N GLU A 125 -11.18 -20.82 -5.54
CA GLU A 125 -10.38 -22.04 -5.35
C GLU A 125 -9.37 -21.88 -4.20
N HIS A 126 -8.75 -20.69 -4.10
CA HIS A 126 -7.75 -20.41 -3.05
C HIS A 126 -8.34 -19.74 -1.80
N GLY A 127 -9.66 -19.60 -1.72
CA GLY A 127 -10.38 -19.11 -0.55
C GLY A 127 -10.07 -17.66 -0.20
N MET A 128 -9.90 -16.77 -1.20
CA MET A 128 -9.65 -15.34 -0.97
C MET A 128 -10.84 -14.69 -0.27
N GLN A 129 -10.60 -14.00 0.86
CA GLN A 129 -11.63 -13.38 1.70
C GLN A 129 -11.60 -11.85 1.67
N TYR A 130 -10.56 -11.25 1.12
CA TYR A 130 -10.44 -9.79 0.99
C TYR A 130 -10.96 -9.29 -0.36
N PRO A 131 -11.42 -8.03 -0.43
CA PRO A 131 -11.83 -7.40 -1.69
C PRO A 131 -10.76 -7.51 -2.75
N ALA A 132 -11.16 -7.93 -3.94
CA ALA A 132 -10.24 -7.99 -5.07
C ALA A 132 -10.96 -7.62 -6.38
N ALA A 133 -10.19 -7.13 -7.34
CA ALA A 133 -10.67 -6.74 -8.66
C ALA A 133 -9.64 -7.09 -9.73
N ARG A 134 -10.02 -6.99 -11.00
CA ARG A 134 -9.08 -7.15 -12.11
C ARG A 134 -8.83 -5.83 -12.83
N ASP A 135 -7.65 -5.73 -13.44
CA ASP A 135 -7.19 -4.59 -14.23
C ASP A 135 -7.16 -4.97 -15.73
N PRO A 136 -8.31 -4.93 -16.43
CA PRO A 136 -8.39 -5.44 -17.80
C PRO A 136 -7.60 -4.61 -18.80
N GLU A 137 -7.32 -3.35 -18.51
CA GLU A 137 -6.60 -2.43 -19.38
C GLU A 137 -5.12 -2.24 -18.97
N LEU A 138 -4.66 -2.94 -17.92
CA LEU A 138 -3.31 -2.86 -17.37
C LEU A 138 -2.88 -1.43 -16.97
N LYS A 139 -3.85 -0.58 -16.68
CA LYS A 139 -3.61 0.79 -16.24
C LYS A 139 -3.13 0.85 -14.79
N THR A 140 -3.68 -0.01 -13.94
CA THR A 140 -3.21 -0.15 -12.55
C THR A 140 -1.81 -0.76 -12.53
N GLU A 141 -1.55 -1.83 -13.30
CA GLU A 141 -0.24 -2.44 -13.45
C GLU A 141 0.84 -1.38 -13.78
N LYS A 142 0.56 -0.58 -14.80
CA LYS A 142 1.48 0.48 -15.24
C LYS A 142 1.65 1.59 -14.21
N ALA A 143 0.55 2.07 -13.60
CA ALA A 143 0.60 3.17 -12.62
C ALA A 143 1.34 2.79 -11.33
N TRP A 144 1.31 1.50 -10.95
CA TRP A 144 1.96 0.95 -9.78
C TRP A 144 3.34 0.34 -10.08
N GLU A 145 3.88 0.52 -11.30
CA GLU A 145 5.20 0.02 -11.70
C GLU A 145 5.39 -1.47 -11.39
N VAL A 146 4.38 -2.31 -11.73
CA VAL A 146 4.42 -3.75 -11.43
C VAL A 146 5.40 -4.46 -12.35
N HIS A 147 6.48 -4.99 -11.81
CA HIS A 147 7.54 -5.68 -12.56
C HIS A 147 7.54 -7.20 -12.40
N TYR A 148 6.87 -7.70 -11.35
CA TYR A 148 6.80 -9.11 -10.97
C TYR A 148 5.61 -9.39 -10.05
N TYR A 149 5.31 -10.65 -9.81
CA TYR A 149 4.20 -11.08 -8.95
C TYR A 149 4.68 -12.04 -7.84
N PRO A 150 4.12 -11.88 -6.60
CA PRO A 150 3.30 -10.75 -6.17
C PRO A 150 4.13 -9.48 -6.00
N THR A 151 3.52 -8.31 -6.22
CA THR A 151 4.05 -7.02 -5.80
C THR A 151 3.18 -6.48 -4.67
N TYR A 152 3.74 -6.37 -3.47
CA TYR A 152 3.04 -5.77 -2.32
C TYR A 152 3.38 -4.31 -2.18
N ALA A 153 2.35 -3.48 -1.99
CA ALA A 153 2.50 -2.08 -1.58
C ALA A 153 1.75 -1.83 -0.27
N ILE A 154 2.36 -1.06 0.63
CA ILE A 154 1.75 -0.70 1.91
C ILE A 154 1.56 0.81 1.97
N ILE A 155 0.33 1.21 2.24
CA ILE A 155 -0.10 2.61 2.25
C ILE A 155 -0.49 2.99 3.69
N ASP A 156 -0.07 4.16 4.13
CA ASP A 156 -0.42 4.66 5.46
C ASP A 156 -1.84 5.27 5.50
N ARG A 157 -2.25 5.71 6.71
CA ARG A 157 -3.56 6.33 6.95
C ARG A 157 -3.79 7.66 6.22
N LYS A 158 -2.74 8.26 5.67
CA LYS A 158 -2.80 9.49 4.86
C LYS A 158 -2.91 9.20 3.37
N GLY A 159 -2.90 7.91 2.98
CA GLY A 159 -2.91 7.48 1.59
C GLY A 159 -1.55 7.55 0.90
N ILE A 160 -0.46 7.59 1.66
CA ILE A 160 0.91 7.68 1.15
C ILE A 160 1.53 6.28 1.09
N ILE A 161 2.16 5.94 -0.03
CA ILE A 161 2.93 4.70 -0.18
C ILE A 161 4.14 4.77 0.75
N ARG A 162 4.25 3.82 1.67
CA ARG A 162 5.38 3.73 2.61
C ARG A 162 6.39 2.65 2.21
N ALA A 163 5.93 1.65 1.49
CA ALA A 163 6.78 0.61 0.90
C ALA A 163 6.06 -0.01 -0.30
N ILE A 164 6.83 -0.40 -1.32
CA ILE A 164 6.35 -1.15 -2.48
C ILE A 164 7.42 -2.15 -2.94
N GLY A 165 6.97 -3.26 -3.55
CA GLY A 165 7.86 -4.36 -3.96
C GLY A 165 8.22 -5.33 -2.84
N LEU A 166 7.56 -5.24 -1.67
CA LEU A 166 7.88 -6.07 -0.50
C LEU A 166 7.71 -7.55 -0.76
N GLN A 167 8.61 -8.32 -0.18
CA GLN A 167 8.48 -9.77 -0.03
C GLN A 167 7.38 -10.08 1.01
N PRO A 168 6.55 -11.12 0.81
CA PRO A 168 5.40 -11.43 1.66
C PRO A 168 5.73 -11.50 3.16
N GLN A 169 6.90 -12.04 3.53
CA GLN A 169 7.30 -12.19 4.93
C GLN A 169 7.52 -10.87 5.68
N TYR A 170 7.72 -9.75 4.98
CA TYR A 170 7.92 -8.43 5.60
C TYR A 170 6.64 -7.58 5.66
N VAL A 171 5.58 -7.99 4.97
CA VAL A 171 4.31 -7.24 4.90
C VAL A 171 3.74 -6.99 6.29
N GLU A 172 3.64 -8.03 7.14
CA GLU A 172 3.09 -7.89 8.49
C GLU A 172 3.92 -6.94 9.35
N THR A 173 5.25 -6.97 9.26
CA THR A 173 6.13 -6.07 10.02
C THR A 173 5.86 -4.60 9.69
N VAL A 174 5.72 -4.28 8.39
CA VAL A 174 5.39 -2.92 7.94
C VAL A 174 3.98 -2.53 8.40
N VAL A 175 3.00 -3.41 8.25
CA VAL A 175 1.62 -3.19 8.71
C VAL A 175 1.57 -2.86 10.20
N GLN A 176 2.27 -3.64 11.04
CA GLN A 176 2.32 -3.40 12.50
C GLN A 176 2.89 -2.03 12.83
N LYS A 177 3.98 -1.63 12.15
CA LYS A 177 4.58 -0.32 12.34
C LYS A 177 3.61 0.80 11.99
N LEU A 178 2.94 0.75 10.83
CA LEU A 178 2.02 1.79 10.40
C LEU A 178 0.72 1.83 11.24
N LEU A 179 0.26 0.68 11.74
CA LEU A 179 -0.89 0.64 12.64
C LEU A 179 -0.58 1.24 14.02
N ALA A 180 0.68 1.23 14.45
CA ALA A 180 1.13 1.86 15.70
C ALA A 180 1.30 3.39 15.58
N GLU A 181 1.37 3.93 14.37
CA GLU A 181 1.41 5.38 14.15
C GLU A 181 0.07 6.04 14.56
N PRO A 182 0.10 7.29 15.08
CA PRO A 182 -1.14 8.03 15.39
C PRO A 182 -2.05 8.12 14.17
N ALA A 183 -3.36 8.02 14.41
CA ALA A 183 -4.34 8.34 13.37
C ALA A 183 -4.27 9.84 13.03
N PRO A 184 -4.46 10.22 11.75
CA PRO A 184 -4.43 11.63 11.32
C PRO A 184 -5.60 12.42 11.90
#